data_8f660411138cd35aa7ee9db51e344876
#
_entry.id   8f660411138cd35aa7ee9db51e344876
#
_cell.length_a   1.000
_cell.length_b   1.000
_cell.length_c   1.000
_cell.angle_alpha   90.00
_cell.angle_beta   90.00
_cell.angle_gamma   90.00
#
_symmetry.space_group_name_H-M   'P 1'
#
loop_
_entity.id
_entity.type
_entity.pdbx_description
1 polymer ?
#
loop_
_entity_poly.entity_id
_entity_poly.type
_entity_poly.pdbx_seq_one_letter_code
_entity_poly.pdbx_strand_id
1 'polypeptide(L)'
;MITTRLNRRAFVGLAGAVALAASLPSTADTPLQIWFIRHGESEINVPGNPRTVPDGGVSYPLTRKGVEQARALAESLRGAPITKIYSSTHLRAIQTADAVAFDHTLTLSLAPEAVEIDFGMTPESTQDIRAVYAELTRKWFMEKDLDARNGAGESFADVQRRFLPFVRELMNRHALDSGIVVIVAHSATLGFMVPVLASNVPADFALRHPLPNTGIIKTELRDSRLFCTDWAGIAATRFGE
;
A
#
# COMPACT_ATOMS: atom_id res chain seq x y z
N MET A 1 17.94 -80.71 -49.63
CA MET A 1 18.75 -79.51 -49.70
C MET A 1 17.82 -78.34 -49.39
N ILE A 2 17.86 -77.87 -48.17
CA ILE A 2 17.06 -76.71 -47.73
C ILE A 2 18.02 -75.76 -47.00
N THR A 3 18.29 -74.63 -47.59
CA THR A 3 19.17 -73.57 -47.07
C THR A 3 18.37 -72.62 -46.22
N THR A 4 18.66 -72.58 -44.94
CA THR A 4 18.03 -71.67 -43.97
C THR A 4 18.78 -70.36 -43.96
N ARG A 5 18.08 -69.23 -44.22
CA ARG A 5 18.62 -67.87 -44.14
C ARG A 5 18.46 -67.36 -42.68
N LEU A 6 19.55 -66.91 -42.06
CA LEU A 6 19.57 -66.19 -40.79
C LEU A 6 19.01 -64.79 -40.97
N ASN A 7 18.04 -64.45 -40.14
CA ASN A 7 17.43 -63.13 -40.05
C ASN A 7 18.17 -62.32 -38.97
N ARG A 8 18.87 -61.24 -39.34
CA ARG A 8 19.48 -60.29 -38.44
C ARG A 8 18.42 -59.37 -37.84
N ARG A 9 18.11 -59.48 -36.59
CA ARG A 9 17.28 -58.56 -35.82
C ARG A 9 18.13 -57.32 -35.47
N ALA A 10 17.73 -56.17 -35.98
CA ALA A 10 18.26 -54.87 -35.61
C ALA A 10 17.74 -54.50 -34.20
N PHE A 11 18.66 -54.22 -33.29
CA PHE A 11 18.36 -53.61 -31.99
C PHE A 11 18.18 -52.14 -32.21
N VAL A 12 16.94 -51.63 -32.06
CA VAL A 12 16.66 -50.16 -31.98
C VAL A 12 16.84 -49.77 -30.53
N GLY A 13 17.91 -49.07 -30.27
CA GLY A 13 18.16 -48.47 -28.93
C GLY A 13 17.19 -47.33 -28.68
N LEU A 14 16.35 -47.48 -27.68
CA LEU A 14 15.47 -46.42 -27.16
C LEU A 14 16.31 -45.49 -26.31
N ALA A 15 16.73 -44.32 -26.87
CA ALA A 15 17.35 -43.25 -26.10
C ALA A 15 16.26 -42.54 -25.28
N GLY A 16 16.24 -42.83 -23.99
CA GLY A 16 15.37 -42.16 -23.03
C GLY A 16 15.81 -40.69 -22.87
N ALA A 17 15.02 -39.76 -23.37
CA ALA A 17 15.15 -38.35 -23.07
C ALA A 17 14.73 -38.13 -21.60
N VAL A 18 15.70 -37.89 -20.73
CA VAL A 18 15.45 -37.40 -19.38
C VAL A 18 15.07 -35.93 -19.53
N ALA A 19 13.79 -35.65 -19.47
CA ALA A 19 13.29 -34.29 -19.38
C ALA A 19 13.67 -33.72 -18.00
N LEU A 20 14.62 -32.81 -17.98
CA LEU A 20 14.92 -32.00 -16.80
C LEU A 20 13.72 -31.11 -16.54
N ALA A 21 12.80 -31.51 -15.68
CA ALA A 21 11.72 -30.66 -15.21
C ALA A 21 12.38 -29.55 -14.38
N ALA A 22 12.54 -28.36 -14.96
CA ALA A 22 12.86 -27.18 -14.20
C ALA A 22 11.69 -26.98 -13.21
N SER A 23 11.95 -27.18 -11.93
CA SER A 23 10.99 -26.87 -10.87
C SER A 23 10.75 -25.36 -10.92
N LEU A 24 9.54 -24.97 -11.30
CA LEU A 24 9.08 -23.60 -11.11
C LEU A 24 9.21 -23.29 -9.61
N PRO A 25 9.70 -22.08 -9.26
CA PRO A 25 9.76 -21.70 -7.85
C PRO A 25 8.37 -21.87 -7.23
N SER A 26 8.30 -22.55 -6.11
CA SER A 26 7.07 -22.72 -5.33
C SER A 26 6.58 -21.34 -4.93
N THR A 27 5.33 -21.01 -5.19
CA THR A 27 4.69 -19.76 -4.74
C THR A 27 4.66 -19.64 -3.20
N ALA A 28 5.00 -20.73 -2.48
CA ALA A 28 5.09 -20.77 -1.02
C ALA A 28 6.30 -20.01 -0.43
N ASP A 29 7.30 -19.63 -1.26
CA ASP A 29 8.51 -18.94 -0.78
C ASP A 29 8.45 -17.42 -0.90
N THR A 30 7.38 -16.84 -1.46
CA THR A 30 7.25 -15.38 -1.56
C THR A 30 6.53 -14.85 -0.32
N PRO A 31 7.18 -14.05 0.53
CA PRO A 31 6.54 -13.51 1.72
C PRO A 31 5.35 -12.62 1.36
N LEU A 32 4.34 -12.60 2.22
CA LEU A 32 3.24 -11.65 2.11
C LEU A 32 3.78 -10.23 1.98
N GLN A 33 3.27 -9.50 1.00
CA GLN A 33 3.54 -8.08 0.86
C GLN A 33 2.29 -7.27 1.20
N ILE A 34 2.48 -6.15 1.89
CA ILE A 34 1.43 -5.14 2.08
C ILE A 34 1.92 -3.85 1.43
N TRP A 35 1.19 -3.38 0.43
CA TRP A 35 1.49 -2.14 -0.26
C TRP A 35 0.51 -1.06 0.16
N PHE A 36 1.05 0.05 0.66
CA PHE A 36 0.28 1.22 1.06
C PHE A 36 0.33 2.25 -0.06
N ILE A 37 -0.82 2.70 -0.53
CA ILE A 37 -0.93 3.60 -1.68
C ILE A 37 -1.68 4.85 -1.26
N ARG A 38 -1.10 6.02 -1.51
CA ARG A 38 -1.83 7.28 -1.37
C ARG A 38 -2.81 7.43 -2.52
N HIS A 39 -4.02 7.93 -2.24
CA HIS A 39 -5.01 8.26 -3.26
C HIS A 39 -4.46 9.24 -4.33
N GLY A 40 -5.05 9.26 -5.53
CA GLY A 40 -4.79 10.23 -6.59
C GLY A 40 -5.14 11.66 -6.17
N GLU A 41 -4.71 12.66 -6.94
CA GLU A 41 -5.05 14.06 -6.66
C GLU A 41 -6.57 14.23 -6.54
N SER A 42 -7.00 14.88 -5.47
CA SER A 42 -8.42 15.16 -5.20
C SER A 42 -8.64 16.65 -5.00
N GLU A 43 -9.90 17.07 -4.99
CA GLU A 43 -10.26 18.47 -4.86
C GLU A 43 -9.69 19.13 -3.59
N ILE A 44 -9.50 18.37 -2.50
CA ILE A 44 -8.86 18.88 -1.27
C ILE A 44 -7.37 19.20 -1.47
N ASN A 45 -6.71 18.63 -2.48
CA ASN A 45 -5.29 18.87 -2.76
C ASN A 45 -5.06 20.11 -3.63
N VAL A 46 -6.12 20.68 -4.23
CA VAL A 46 -6.00 21.83 -5.13
C VAL A 46 -5.97 23.12 -4.32
N PRO A 47 -4.86 23.92 -4.39
CA PRO A 47 -4.79 25.18 -3.67
C PRO A 47 -5.91 26.15 -4.07
N GLY A 48 -6.55 26.77 -3.09
CA GLY A 48 -7.60 27.76 -3.33
C GLY A 48 -8.94 27.16 -3.76
N ASN A 49 -9.13 25.85 -3.70
CA ASN A 49 -10.45 25.26 -3.91
C ASN A 49 -11.38 25.65 -2.76
N PRO A 50 -12.45 26.45 -3.03
CA PRO A 50 -13.34 26.95 -1.99
C PRO A 50 -14.36 25.91 -1.52
N ARG A 51 -14.34 24.69 -2.06
CA ARG A 51 -15.27 23.65 -1.66
C ARG A 51 -14.96 23.17 -0.24
N THR A 52 -15.69 23.73 0.71
CA THR A 52 -15.85 23.07 2.02
C THR A 52 -16.98 22.06 1.90
N VAL A 53 -16.67 20.79 2.06
CA VAL A 53 -17.71 19.77 2.18
C VAL A 53 -18.07 19.62 3.67
N PRO A 54 -19.39 19.59 4.01
CA PRO A 54 -19.83 19.55 5.40
C PRO A 54 -19.40 18.30 6.18
N ASP A 55 -18.91 17.29 5.49
CA ASP A 55 -18.62 15.95 6.02
C ASP A 55 -17.13 15.74 6.42
N GLY A 56 -16.41 16.79 6.75
CA GLY A 56 -15.01 16.70 7.17
C GLY A 56 -14.06 16.24 6.05
N GLY A 57 -14.45 16.40 4.79
CA GLY A 57 -13.61 16.04 3.64
C GLY A 57 -13.75 14.60 3.14
N VAL A 58 -14.75 13.87 3.62
CA VAL A 58 -15.04 12.48 3.17
C VAL A 58 -15.40 12.45 1.70
N SER A 59 -16.24 13.39 1.23
CA SER A 59 -16.81 13.43 -0.13
C SER A 59 -15.95 14.14 -1.18
N TYR A 60 -14.72 14.56 -0.89
CA TYR A 60 -13.86 15.14 -1.94
C TYR A 60 -13.48 14.08 -2.99
N PRO A 61 -13.96 14.24 -4.25
CA PRO A 61 -13.62 13.30 -5.32
C PRO A 61 -12.20 13.55 -5.86
N LEU A 62 -11.73 12.62 -6.68
CA LEU A 62 -10.56 12.85 -7.51
C LEU A 62 -10.80 14.00 -8.49
N THR A 63 -9.77 14.81 -8.74
CA THR A 63 -9.74 15.73 -9.86
C THR A 63 -9.62 14.95 -11.18
N ARG A 64 -9.79 15.62 -12.32
CA ARG A 64 -9.49 15.01 -13.62
C ARG A 64 -8.08 14.39 -13.65
N LYS A 65 -7.08 15.13 -13.16
CA LYS A 65 -5.70 14.66 -13.05
C LYS A 65 -5.61 13.45 -12.10
N GLY A 66 -6.34 13.46 -10.98
CA GLY A 66 -6.40 12.33 -10.06
C GLY A 66 -6.96 11.07 -10.69
N VAL A 67 -7.98 11.19 -11.55
CA VAL A 67 -8.52 10.05 -12.32
C VAL A 67 -7.48 9.51 -13.30
N GLU A 68 -6.74 10.39 -13.99
CA GLU A 68 -5.65 9.99 -14.88
C GLU A 68 -4.52 9.29 -14.10
N GLN A 69 -4.17 9.81 -12.90
CA GLN A 69 -3.19 9.18 -12.00
C GLN A 69 -3.66 7.79 -11.53
N ALA A 70 -4.93 7.64 -11.14
CA ALA A 70 -5.47 6.35 -10.69
C ALA A 70 -5.46 5.30 -11.80
N ARG A 71 -5.76 5.70 -13.05
CA ARG A 71 -5.68 4.82 -14.22
C ARG A 71 -4.23 4.40 -14.54
N ALA A 72 -3.30 5.35 -14.53
CA ALA A 72 -1.88 5.07 -14.75
C ALA A 72 -1.31 4.15 -13.65
N LEU A 73 -1.73 4.34 -12.39
CA LEU A 73 -1.39 3.45 -11.29
C LEU A 73 -1.91 2.03 -11.57
N ALA A 74 -3.20 1.86 -11.89
CA ALA A 74 -3.80 0.56 -12.18
C ALA A 74 -3.06 -0.15 -13.32
N GLU A 75 -2.75 0.57 -14.40
CA GLU A 75 -1.97 0.03 -15.52
C GLU A 75 -0.57 -0.42 -15.09
N SER A 76 0.12 0.38 -14.27
CA SER A 76 1.47 0.03 -13.77
C SER A 76 1.48 -1.20 -12.85
N LEU A 77 0.35 -1.49 -12.22
CA LEU A 77 0.19 -2.62 -11.31
C LEU A 77 -0.41 -3.87 -11.96
N ARG A 78 -0.83 -3.83 -13.22
CA ARG A 78 -1.56 -4.92 -13.91
C ARG A 78 -0.87 -6.28 -13.81
N GLY A 79 0.46 -6.33 -13.81
CA GLY A 79 1.24 -7.57 -13.67
C GLY A 79 1.56 -7.97 -12.23
N ALA A 80 1.20 -7.16 -11.23
CA ALA A 80 1.47 -7.46 -9.84
C ALA A 80 0.49 -8.52 -9.31
N PRO A 81 0.94 -9.50 -8.51
CA PRO A 81 0.07 -10.55 -7.96
C PRO A 81 -0.78 -10.02 -6.79
N ILE A 82 -1.61 -8.98 -7.04
CA ILE A 82 -2.49 -8.40 -6.04
C ILE A 82 -3.65 -9.36 -5.78
N THR A 83 -3.85 -9.73 -4.52
CA THR A 83 -4.88 -10.70 -4.10
C THR A 83 -6.01 -10.05 -3.30
N LYS A 84 -5.76 -8.91 -2.66
CA LYS A 84 -6.75 -8.17 -1.87
C LYS A 84 -6.52 -6.67 -1.98
N ILE A 85 -7.61 -5.91 -1.97
CA ILE A 85 -7.58 -4.44 -1.97
C ILE A 85 -8.50 -3.92 -0.89
N TYR A 86 -7.94 -3.08 -0.03
CA TYR A 86 -8.65 -2.32 1.00
C TYR A 86 -8.55 -0.83 0.69
N SER A 87 -9.58 -0.08 1.04
CA SER A 87 -9.60 1.37 0.87
C SER A 87 -10.15 2.07 2.09
N SER A 88 -9.56 3.21 2.43
CA SER A 88 -10.24 4.22 3.26
C SER A 88 -11.65 4.49 2.73
N THR A 89 -12.55 4.89 3.62
CA THR A 89 -13.94 5.25 3.27
C THR A 89 -14.06 6.61 2.59
N HIS A 90 -13.00 7.39 2.47
CA HIS A 90 -13.01 8.67 1.75
C HIS A 90 -13.11 8.45 0.23
N LEU A 91 -14.01 9.20 -0.44
CA LEU A 91 -14.34 9.02 -1.85
C LEU A 91 -13.10 8.97 -2.77
N ARG A 92 -12.12 9.87 -2.57
CA ARG A 92 -10.87 9.88 -3.34
C ARG A 92 -10.05 8.59 -3.23
N ALA A 93 -10.06 7.95 -2.05
CA ALA A 93 -9.36 6.69 -1.85
C ALA A 93 -10.13 5.54 -2.51
N ILE A 94 -11.48 5.52 -2.36
CA ILE A 94 -12.35 4.55 -3.02
C ILE A 94 -12.16 4.61 -4.54
N GLN A 95 -12.23 5.79 -5.15
CA GLN A 95 -12.06 5.96 -6.60
C GLN A 95 -10.68 5.52 -7.10
N THR A 96 -9.62 5.74 -6.30
CA THR A 96 -8.27 5.27 -6.64
C THR A 96 -8.17 3.76 -6.54
N ALA A 97 -8.70 3.18 -5.47
CA ALA A 97 -8.68 1.74 -5.22
C ALA A 97 -9.53 0.98 -6.25
N ASP A 98 -10.68 1.53 -6.64
CA ASP A 98 -11.60 0.94 -7.61
C ASP A 98 -10.93 0.76 -8.99
N ALA A 99 -10.14 1.75 -9.42
CA ALA A 99 -9.38 1.63 -10.67
C ALA A 99 -8.41 0.43 -10.65
N VAL A 100 -7.71 0.20 -9.52
CA VAL A 100 -6.80 -0.94 -9.37
C VAL A 100 -7.59 -2.24 -9.24
N ALA A 101 -8.68 -2.25 -8.45
CA ALA A 101 -9.53 -3.42 -8.24
C ALA A 101 -10.15 -3.92 -9.55
N PHE A 102 -10.60 -3.00 -10.42
CA PHE A 102 -11.16 -3.31 -11.73
C PHE A 102 -10.18 -4.07 -12.62
N ASP A 103 -8.94 -3.58 -12.74
CA ASP A 103 -7.90 -4.21 -13.58
C ASP A 103 -7.49 -5.61 -13.07
N HIS A 104 -7.67 -5.87 -11.76
CA HIS A 104 -7.37 -7.17 -11.13
C HIS A 104 -8.60 -8.06 -10.95
N THR A 105 -9.80 -7.61 -11.32
CA THR A 105 -11.07 -8.34 -11.12
C THR A 105 -11.28 -8.69 -9.63
N LEU A 106 -10.96 -7.76 -8.73
CA LEU A 106 -11.07 -7.92 -7.29
C LEU A 106 -12.24 -7.11 -6.71
N THR A 107 -12.82 -7.62 -5.63
CA THR A 107 -13.79 -6.86 -4.84
C THR A 107 -13.05 -5.96 -3.85
N LEU A 108 -13.40 -4.67 -3.86
CA LEU A 108 -12.89 -3.69 -2.93
C LEU A 108 -13.50 -3.87 -1.54
N SER A 109 -12.66 -3.87 -0.49
CA SER A 109 -13.08 -3.86 0.91
C SER A 109 -12.85 -2.49 1.53
N LEU A 110 -13.87 -1.94 2.20
CA LEU A 110 -13.74 -0.65 2.90
C LEU A 110 -13.11 -0.84 4.28
N ALA A 111 -12.20 0.07 4.63
CA ALA A 111 -11.45 0.11 5.89
C ALA A 111 -11.59 1.50 6.53
N PRO A 112 -12.58 1.70 7.41
CA PRO A 112 -12.73 2.97 8.15
C PRO A 112 -11.50 3.33 8.99
N GLU A 113 -10.71 2.34 9.39
CA GLU A 113 -9.47 2.52 10.12
C GLU A 113 -8.38 3.22 9.30
N ALA A 114 -8.51 3.23 7.98
CA ALA A 114 -7.53 3.79 7.05
C ALA A 114 -7.84 5.24 6.59
N VAL A 115 -8.80 5.92 7.23
CA VAL A 115 -9.13 7.33 6.92
C VAL A 115 -7.95 8.26 7.20
N GLU A 116 -7.98 9.47 6.61
CA GLU A 116 -6.95 10.48 6.88
C GLU A 116 -7.04 10.96 8.33
N ILE A 117 -5.93 11.43 8.87
CA ILE A 117 -5.87 12.03 10.20
C ILE A 117 -6.82 13.23 10.24
N ASP A 118 -7.71 13.24 11.21
CA ASP A 118 -8.50 14.43 11.51
C ASP A 118 -7.64 15.44 12.27
N PHE A 119 -7.24 16.50 11.59
CA PHE A 119 -6.47 17.60 12.17
C PHE A 119 -7.33 18.60 12.96
N GLY A 120 -8.60 18.31 13.23
CA GLY A 120 -9.50 19.17 14.00
C GLY A 120 -9.86 20.47 13.29
N MET A 121 -9.82 20.46 11.94
CA MET A 121 -10.24 21.59 11.12
C MET A 121 -11.73 21.54 10.90
N THR A 122 -12.42 22.63 11.25
CA THR A 122 -13.85 22.78 10.97
C THR A 122 -14.07 23.76 9.81
N PRO A 123 -15.24 23.77 9.15
CA PRO A 123 -15.56 24.73 8.11
C PRO A 123 -15.42 26.21 8.54
N GLU A 124 -15.62 26.46 9.85
CA GLU A 124 -15.52 27.79 10.45
C GLU A 124 -14.10 28.11 10.93
N SER A 125 -13.18 27.15 10.85
CA SER A 125 -11.80 27.34 11.31
C SER A 125 -11.10 28.43 10.49
N THR A 126 -10.53 29.40 11.18
CA THR A 126 -9.62 30.40 10.59
C THR A 126 -8.16 29.99 10.63
N GLN A 127 -7.86 28.80 11.17
CA GLN A 127 -6.50 28.27 11.28
C GLN A 127 -5.96 27.89 9.88
N ASP A 128 -4.67 28.11 9.67
CA ASP A 128 -3.97 27.52 8.52
C ASP A 128 -3.66 26.05 8.82
N ILE A 129 -4.18 25.15 8.01
CA ILE A 129 -3.93 23.70 8.12
C ILE A 129 -2.43 23.39 8.11
N ARG A 130 -1.61 24.16 7.39
CA ARG A 130 -0.15 23.95 7.35
C ARG A 130 0.49 24.27 8.70
N ALA A 131 0.01 25.33 9.39
CA ALA A 131 0.49 25.67 10.71
C ALA A 131 0.07 24.62 11.75
N VAL A 132 -1.17 24.13 11.69
CA VAL A 132 -1.66 23.04 12.55
C VAL A 132 -0.84 21.78 12.34
N TYR A 133 -0.61 21.39 11.08
CA TYR A 133 0.21 20.22 10.72
C TYR A 133 1.65 20.36 11.24
N ALA A 134 2.29 21.52 11.05
CA ALA A 134 3.65 21.78 11.51
C ALA A 134 3.75 21.71 13.05
N GLU A 135 2.80 22.29 13.76
CA GLU A 135 2.78 22.29 15.23
C GLU A 135 2.55 20.87 15.78
N LEU A 136 1.59 20.12 15.22
CA LEU A 136 1.33 18.75 15.69
C LEU A 136 2.51 17.83 15.40
N THR A 137 3.11 17.91 14.20
CA THR A 137 4.28 17.09 13.87
C THR A 137 5.48 17.43 14.76
N ARG A 138 5.68 18.70 15.11
CA ARG A 138 6.70 19.12 16.08
C ARG A 138 6.46 18.48 17.46
N LYS A 139 5.22 18.53 17.97
CA LYS A 139 4.86 17.91 19.26
C LYS A 139 5.06 16.40 19.23
N TRP A 140 4.54 15.71 18.20
CA TRP A 140 4.63 14.25 18.09
C TRP A 140 6.07 13.75 17.93
N PHE A 141 6.87 14.37 17.06
CA PHE A 141 8.18 13.84 16.72
C PHE A 141 9.35 14.45 17.52
N MET A 142 9.26 15.71 17.92
CA MET A 142 10.34 16.38 18.68
C MET A 142 10.09 16.31 20.19
N GLU A 143 8.86 16.62 20.63
CA GLU A 143 8.52 16.65 22.08
C GLU A 143 8.04 15.30 22.60
N LYS A 144 7.74 14.34 21.72
CA LYS A 144 7.20 13.01 22.06
C LYS A 144 5.83 13.08 22.76
N ASP A 145 5.10 14.17 22.57
CA ASP A 145 3.73 14.34 23.06
C ASP A 145 2.77 13.72 22.03
N LEU A 146 2.58 12.40 22.13
CA LEU A 146 1.74 11.63 21.20
C LEU A 146 0.23 11.86 21.44
N ASP A 147 -0.16 12.49 22.54
CA ASP A 147 -1.53 12.83 22.86
C ASP A 147 -1.91 14.25 22.41
N ALA A 148 -0.94 15.04 21.94
CA ALA A 148 -1.21 16.35 21.37
C ALA A 148 -2.19 16.27 20.21
N ARG A 149 -3.18 17.15 20.22
CA ARG A 149 -4.24 17.28 19.20
C ARG A 149 -4.65 18.75 19.02
N ASN A 150 -5.26 19.06 17.90
CA ASN A 150 -5.90 20.35 17.67
C ASN A 150 -7.41 20.21 17.87
N GLY A 151 -7.95 20.93 18.86
CA GLY A 151 -9.38 20.89 19.15
C GLY A 151 -9.93 19.48 19.34
N ALA A 152 -10.94 19.12 18.59
CA ALA A 152 -11.58 17.81 18.60
C ALA A 152 -10.92 16.79 17.66
N GLY A 153 -9.82 17.17 16.98
CA GLY A 153 -9.11 16.28 16.06
C GLY A 153 -8.40 15.11 16.73
N GLU A 154 -7.79 14.28 15.94
CA GLU A 154 -7.05 13.10 16.40
C GLU A 154 -5.65 13.47 16.92
N SER A 155 -5.21 12.81 17.97
CA SER A 155 -3.81 12.73 18.35
C SER A 155 -3.09 11.61 17.57
N PHE A 156 -1.76 11.59 17.63
CA PHE A 156 -0.98 10.49 17.06
C PHE A 156 -1.37 9.14 17.68
N ALA A 157 -1.62 9.12 19.00
CA ALA A 157 -2.06 7.93 19.71
C ALA A 157 -3.45 7.45 19.26
N ASP A 158 -4.38 8.35 18.91
CA ASP A 158 -5.70 7.98 18.37
C ASP A 158 -5.54 7.28 17.02
N VAL A 159 -4.73 7.83 16.13
CA VAL A 159 -4.45 7.23 14.81
C VAL A 159 -3.79 5.87 14.96
N GLN A 160 -2.82 5.73 15.87
CA GLN A 160 -2.23 4.41 16.19
C GLN A 160 -3.28 3.42 16.65
N ARG A 161 -4.20 3.84 17.51
CA ARG A 161 -5.22 2.98 18.12
C ARG A 161 -6.20 2.40 17.10
N ARG A 162 -6.50 3.13 16.01
CA ARG A 162 -7.35 2.61 14.92
C ARG A 162 -6.57 1.88 13.84
N PHE A 163 -5.43 2.40 13.38
CA PHE A 163 -4.75 1.92 12.18
C PHE A 163 -3.87 0.68 12.44
N LEU A 164 -3.11 0.66 13.56
CA LEU A 164 -2.16 -0.43 13.81
C LEU A 164 -2.84 -1.78 14.03
N PRO A 165 -3.93 -1.90 14.83
CA PRO A 165 -4.64 -3.17 14.97
C PRO A 165 -5.21 -3.68 13.64
N PHE A 166 -5.75 -2.79 12.80
CA PHE A 166 -6.25 -3.13 11.48
C PHE A 166 -5.16 -3.78 10.61
N VAL A 167 -3.99 -3.13 10.48
CA VAL A 167 -2.91 -3.69 9.66
C VAL A 167 -2.37 -4.99 10.26
N ARG A 168 -2.23 -5.09 11.59
CA ARG A 168 -1.80 -6.33 12.25
C ARG A 168 -2.79 -7.47 12.03
N GLU A 169 -4.09 -7.18 12.04
CA GLU A 169 -5.10 -8.19 11.70
C GLU A 169 -4.94 -8.67 10.25
N LEU A 170 -4.69 -7.77 9.30
CA LEU A 170 -4.40 -8.16 7.91
C LEU A 170 -3.13 -9.02 7.80
N MET A 171 -2.06 -8.64 8.51
CA MET A 171 -0.83 -9.45 8.57
C MET A 171 -1.12 -10.87 9.06
N ASN A 172 -1.89 -11.03 10.13
CA ASN A 172 -2.24 -12.34 10.69
C ASN A 172 -3.17 -13.13 9.76
N ARG A 173 -4.18 -12.47 9.19
CA ARG A 173 -5.18 -13.09 8.31
C ARG A 173 -4.55 -13.63 7.03
N HIS A 174 -3.57 -12.91 6.49
CA HIS A 174 -2.91 -13.21 5.23
C HIS A 174 -1.49 -13.78 5.38
N ALA A 175 -1.07 -14.13 6.60
CA ALA A 175 0.31 -14.56 6.89
C ALA A 175 0.80 -15.75 6.05
N LEU A 176 -0.13 -16.61 5.63
CA LEU A 176 0.16 -17.79 4.80
C LEU A 176 -0.19 -17.58 3.32
N ASP A 177 -0.69 -16.39 2.96
CA ASP A 177 -1.01 -16.06 1.58
C ASP A 177 0.27 -15.64 0.84
N SER A 178 0.38 -16.05 -0.40
CA SER A 178 1.34 -15.47 -1.33
C SER A 178 0.69 -14.32 -2.08
N GLY A 179 1.44 -13.25 -2.35
CA GLY A 179 0.95 -12.13 -3.14
C GLY A 179 0.92 -10.82 -2.37
N ILE A 180 0.14 -9.87 -2.89
CA ILE A 180 0.12 -8.49 -2.43
C ILE A 180 -1.26 -8.13 -1.90
N VAL A 181 -1.31 -7.64 -0.67
CA VAL A 181 -2.46 -6.93 -0.10
C VAL A 181 -2.24 -5.43 -0.28
N VAL A 182 -3.16 -4.74 -0.93
CA VAL A 182 -3.10 -3.29 -1.15
C VAL A 182 -4.00 -2.56 -0.16
N ILE A 183 -3.52 -1.46 0.42
CA ILE A 183 -4.29 -0.53 1.25
C ILE A 183 -4.18 0.85 0.62
N VAL A 184 -5.29 1.36 0.08
CA VAL A 184 -5.36 2.74 -0.44
C VAL A 184 -5.85 3.68 0.65
N ALA A 185 -5.02 4.67 0.99
CA ALA A 185 -5.27 5.59 2.09
C ALA A 185 -4.67 6.99 1.81
N HIS A 186 -4.14 7.66 2.81
CA HIS A 186 -3.83 9.07 2.79
C HIS A 186 -2.40 9.38 3.23
N SER A 187 -1.93 10.56 2.87
CA SER A 187 -0.54 10.96 3.04
C SER A 187 -0.08 10.96 4.49
N ALA A 188 -0.83 11.61 5.39
CA ALA A 188 -0.42 11.72 6.78
C ALA A 188 -0.61 10.38 7.52
N THR A 189 -1.74 9.70 7.33
CA THR A 189 -1.97 8.39 7.95
C THR A 189 -0.89 7.40 7.54
N LEU A 190 -0.60 7.25 6.24
CA LEU A 190 0.43 6.32 5.79
C LEU A 190 1.82 6.79 6.19
N GLY A 191 2.11 8.08 6.01
CA GLY A 191 3.42 8.66 6.31
C GLY A 191 3.85 8.49 7.77
N PHE A 192 2.89 8.51 8.70
CA PHE A 192 3.20 8.43 10.12
C PHE A 192 3.02 7.02 10.69
N MET A 193 2.09 6.23 10.15
CA MET A 193 1.80 4.91 10.72
C MET A 193 2.66 3.79 10.11
N VAL A 194 3.08 3.89 8.84
CA VAL A 194 3.95 2.87 8.26
C VAL A 194 5.32 2.81 8.97
N PRO A 195 5.99 3.93 9.33
CA PRO A 195 7.21 3.88 10.14
C PRO A 195 7.04 3.24 11.53
N VAL A 196 5.83 3.27 12.09
CA VAL A 196 5.55 2.56 13.36
C VAL A 196 5.44 1.04 13.16
N LEU A 197 4.98 0.61 11.98
CA LEU A 197 4.82 -0.80 11.61
C LEU A 197 6.11 -1.41 11.06
N ALA A 198 6.90 -0.62 10.34
CA ALA A 198 8.11 -1.06 9.65
C ALA A 198 9.35 -0.52 10.37
N SER A 199 10.03 -1.40 11.11
CA SER A 199 11.13 -1.02 12.02
C SER A 199 12.38 -0.45 11.33
N ASN A 200 12.47 -0.55 10.00
CA ASN A 200 13.59 -0.05 9.21
C ASN A 200 13.35 1.35 8.61
N VAL A 201 12.23 2.01 8.93
CA VAL A 201 11.92 3.37 8.47
C VAL A 201 12.02 4.34 9.65
N PRO A 202 12.80 5.42 9.57
CA PRO A 202 12.82 6.45 10.61
C PRO A 202 11.43 7.05 10.85
N ALA A 203 11.09 7.32 12.11
CA ALA A 203 9.75 7.77 12.49
C ALA A 203 9.34 9.09 11.81
N ASP A 204 10.31 9.97 11.52
CA ASP A 204 10.13 11.27 10.88
C ASP A 204 10.38 11.24 9.36
N PHE A 205 10.57 10.05 8.78
CA PHE A 205 10.97 9.90 7.37
C PHE A 205 10.01 10.61 6.41
N ALA A 206 8.70 10.49 6.65
CA ALA A 206 7.68 11.12 5.82
C ALA A 206 7.72 12.67 5.84
N LEU A 207 8.29 13.29 6.87
CA LEU A 207 8.43 14.76 6.92
C LEU A 207 9.45 15.26 5.90
N ARG A 208 10.48 14.45 5.63
CA ARG A 208 11.51 14.73 4.62
C ARG A 208 11.15 14.17 3.24
N HIS A 209 10.39 13.09 3.21
CA HIS A 209 10.00 12.36 2.01
C HIS A 209 8.47 12.16 1.96
N PRO A 210 7.70 13.24 1.74
CA PRO A 210 6.24 13.16 1.72
C PRO A 210 5.76 12.26 0.58
N LEU A 211 4.78 11.41 0.88
CA LEU A 211 4.23 10.47 -0.09
C LEU A 211 3.44 11.23 -1.17
N PRO A 212 3.83 11.17 -2.45
CA PRO A 212 3.10 11.84 -3.53
C PRO A 212 1.74 11.16 -3.81
N ASN A 213 0.84 11.82 -4.52
CA ASN A 213 -0.40 11.18 -5.00
C ASN A 213 -0.06 9.94 -5.82
N THR A 214 -0.79 8.85 -5.61
CA THR A 214 -0.52 7.51 -6.14
C THR A 214 0.85 6.91 -5.79
N GLY A 215 1.61 7.54 -4.88
CA GLY A 215 2.84 6.99 -4.36
C GLY A 215 2.59 5.68 -3.61
N ILE A 216 3.49 4.74 -3.73
CA ILE A 216 3.41 3.40 -3.14
C ILE A 216 4.51 3.23 -2.11
N ILE A 217 4.16 2.79 -0.91
CA ILE A 217 5.10 2.25 0.06
C ILE A 217 4.99 0.74 -0.01
N LYS A 218 6.05 0.05 -0.41
CA LYS A 218 6.08 -1.40 -0.50
C LYS A 218 6.69 -1.98 0.77
N THR A 219 5.98 -2.90 1.39
CA THR A 219 6.49 -3.63 2.54
C THR A 219 6.32 -5.12 2.33
N GLU A 220 7.15 -5.91 3.00
CA GLU A 220 7.03 -7.36 3.06
C GLU A 220 7.01 -7.83 4.51
N LEU A 221 6.34 -8.95 4.76
CA LEU A 221 6.28 -9.57 6.07
C LEU A 221 7.55 -10.40 6.30
N ARG A 222 8.34 -10.04 7.30
CA ARG A 222 9.53 -10.77 7.78
C ARG A 222 9.39 -11.00 9.27
N ASP A 223 9.48 -12.23 9.73
CA ASP A 223 9.45 -12.57 11.17
C ASP A 223 8.31 -11.88 11.93
N SER A 224 7.09 -11.90 11.38
CA SER A 224 5.89 -11.26 11.93
C SER A 224 5.95 -9.72 12.05
N ARG A 225 6.86 -9.08 11.32
CA ARG A 225 7.00 -7.61 11.23
C ARG A 225 7.02 -7.15 9.78
N LEU A 226 6.55 -5.94 9.53
CA LEU A 226 6.72 -5.34 8.22
C LEU A 226 8.13 -4.78 8.08
N PHE A 227 8.71 -5.02 6.91
CA PHE A 227 9.95 -4.43 6.45
C PHE A 227 9.67 -3.62 5.19
N CYS A 228 9.93 -2.32 5.21
CA CYS A 228 9.74 -1.46 4.05
C CYS A 228 10.88 -1.69 3.06
N THR A 229 10.54 -2.04 1.83
CA THR A 229 11.50 -2.30 0.75
C THR A 229 11.65 -1.10 -0.18
N ASP A 230 10.58 -0.31 -0.33
CA ASP A 230 10.53 0.87 -1.19
C ASP A 230 9.55 1.91 -0.64
N TRP A 231 9.96 3.17 -0.63
CA TRP A 231 9.12 4.31 -0.25
C TRP A 231 9.01 5.25 -1.45
N ALA A 232 7.98 5.07 -2.26
CA ALA A 232 7.72 5.90 -3.44
C ALA A 232 8.94 6.08 -4.35
N GLY A 233 9.68 5.00 -4.62
CA GLY A 233 10.90 4.99 -5.43
C GLY A 233 12.21 5.17 -4.64
N ILE A 234 12.15 5.37 -3.31
CA ILE A 234 13.33 5.39 -2.45
C ILE A 234 13.52 3.97 -1.89
N ALA A 235 14.64 3.33 -2.27
CA ALA A 235 14.95 1.98 -1.79
C ALA A 235 15.35 1.97 -0.30
N ALA A 236 15.10 0.85 0.39
CA ALA A 236 15.37 0.68 1.82
C ALA A 236 16.81 0.99 2.24
N THR A 237 17.78 0.80 1.35
CA THR A 237 19.19 1.11 1.58
C THR A 237 19.48 2.61 1.80
N ARG A 238 18.52 3.47 1.44
CA ARG A 238 18.63 4.93 1.50
C ARG A 238 17.79 5.59 2.61
N PHE A 239 17.15 4.81 3.48
CA PHE A 239 16.30 5.39 4.53
C PHE A 239 17.09 6.10 5.66
N GLY A 240 18.38 5.89 5.74
CA GLY A 240 19.27 6.56 6.68
C GLY A 240 19.95 7.83 6.16
N GLU A 241 19.71 8.17 4.86
CA GLU A 241 20.21 9.39 4.21
C GLU A 241 19.23 10.59 4.38
#